data_8e05f2e5865bb6ccfff8767d31f95ae1
#
_entry.id   8e05f2e5865bb6ccfff8767d31f95ae1
#
_cell.length_a   1.000
_cell.length_b   1.000
_cell.length_c   1.000
_cell.angle_alpha   90.00
_cell.angle_beta   90.00
_cell.angle_gamma   90.00
#
_symmetry.space_group_name_H-M   'P 1'
#
loop_
_entity.id
_entity.type
_entity.pdbx_description
1 polymer ?
#
loop_
_entity_poly.entity_id
_entity_poly.type
_entity_poly.pdbx_seq_one_letter_code
_entity_poly.pdbx_strand_id
1 'polypeptide(L)'
;DSMRRWTIGSTFGRGPEDVAIAGIGLVLGLACAAMAARPLDLLAMGEESSLALGGSPTTARVGAALSVVVLAGSATAATGPIAFVGFAIPHIVRRVVGPSVATMLLPSALLGGCAVLAADIIGRLIVGSSELEMSIVLAIVGAPFLIWGAHRGVGRAWGQ
;
A
#
# COMPACT_ATOMS: atom_id res chain seq x y z
N ASP A 1 1.91 27.27 9.45
CA ASP A 1 0.81 26.60 8.72
C ASP A 1 1.25 25.47 7.79
N SER A 2 2.50 25.42 7.33
CA SER A 2 3.02 24.36 6.46
C SER A 2 3.12 22.99 7.17
N MET A 3 3.50 22.96 8.43
CA MET A 3 3.57 21.72 9.21
C MET A 3 2.19 21.06 9.43
N ARG A 4 1.16 21.88 9.61
CA ARG A 4 -0.21 21.38 9.79
C ARG A 4 -0.73 20.72 8.52
N ARG A 5 -0.45 21.27 7.34
CA ARG A 5 -0.83 20.69 6.05
C ARG A 5 -0.10 19.37 5.74
N TRP A 6 1.16 19.23 6.19
CA TRP A 6 1.91 18.01 5.99
C TRP A 6 1.39 16.84 6.84
N THR A 7 0.93 17.14 8.07
CA THR A 7 0.44 16.12 9.01
C THR A 7 -0.91 15.49 8.58
N ILE A 8 -1.65 16.16 7.69
CA ILE A 8 -3.04 15.83 7.36
C ILE A 8 -3.17 15.09 6.02
N GLY A 9 -2.07 14.93 5.26
CA GLY A 9 -2.05 14.21 3.98
C GLY A 9 -2.80 14.96 2.86
N SER A 10 -2.18 16.00 2.29
CA SER A 10 -2.72 16.80 1.19
C SER A 10 -1.75 16.82 0.00
N THR A 11 -2.30 16.65 -1.20
CA THR A 11 -1.57 16.83 -2.46
C THR A 11 -1.54 18.30 -2.91
N PHE A 12 -2.20 19.19 -2.18
CA PHE A 12 -2.32 20.61 -2.55
C PHE A 12 -1.00 21.35 -2.31
N GLY A 13 -0.51 22.05 -3.35
CA GLY A 13 0.71 22.88 -3.28
C GLY A 13 2.03 22.11 -3.42
N ARG A 14 2.00 20.86 -3.90
CA ARG A 14 3.18 20.05 -4.22
C ARG A 14 3.78 20.49 -5.55
N GLY A 15 5.09 20.64 -5.58
CA GLY A 15 5.85 21.03 -6.77
C GLY A 15 6.25 19.84 -7.64
N PRO A 16 6.81 20.10 -8.84
CA PRO A 16 7.33 19.04 -9.70
C PRO A 16 8.48 18.24 -9.05
N GLU A 17 9.18 18.82 -8.09
CA GLU A 17 10.23 18.14 -7.32
C GLU A 17 9.67 17.02 -6.43
N ASP A 18 8.54 17.27 -5.77
CA ASP A 18 7.87 16.26 -4.94
C ASP A 18 7.39 15.07 -5.79
N VAL A 19 6.89 15.36 -6.99
CA VAL A 19 6.46 14.33 -7.96
C VAL A 19 7.66 13.50 -8.45
N ALA A 20 8.79 14.14 -8.70
CA ALA A 20 10.01 13.44 -9.12
C ALA A 20 10.54 12.53 -8.01
N ILE A 21 10.57 12.99 -6.75
CA ILE A 21 11.01 12.20 -5.59
C ILE A 21 10.07 10.98 -5.41
N ALA A 22 8.76 11.20 -5.47
CA ALA A 22 7.78 10.13 -5.38
C ALA A 22 7.92 9.12 -6.52
N GLY A 23 8.16 9.60 -7.75
CA GLY A 23 8.36 8.75 -8.93
C GLY A 23 9.62 7.89 -8.83
N ILE A 24 10.74 8.48 -8.42
CA ILE A 24 11.98 7.74 -8.18
C ILE A 24 11.79 6.71 -7.06
N GLY A 25 11.17 7.10 -5.95
CA GLY A 25 10.88 6.21 -4.84
C GLY A 25 9.95 5.05 -5.24
N LEU A 26 8.96 5.32 -6.07
CA LEU A 26 8.07 4.30 -6.63
C LEU A 26 8.84 3.28 -7.49
N VAL A 27 9.66 3.74 -8.42
CA VAL A 27 10.43 2.87 -9.31
C VAL A 27 11.43 2.03 -8.51
N LEU A 28 12.20 2.64 -7.62
CA LEU A 28 13.17 1.93 -6.78
C LEU A 28 12.47 0.95 -5.83
N GLY A 29 11.40 1.36 -5.20
CA GLY A 29 10.66 0.51 -4.28
C GLY A 29 9.97 -0.67 -4.97
N LEU A 30 9.40 -0.47 -6.17
CA LEU A 30 8.85 -1.56 -6.98
C LEU A 30 9.94 -2.51 -7.47
N ALA A 31 11.12 -2.01 -7.85
CA ALA A 31 12.26 -2.85 -8.22
C ALA A 31 12.70 -3.73 -7.03
N CYS A 32 12.86 -3.15 -5.84
CA CYS A 32 13.16 -3.90 -4.62
C CYS A 32 12.07 -4.93 -4.30
N ALA A 33 10.80 -4.57 -4.41
CA ALA A 33 9.68 -5.47 -4.18
C ALA A 33 9.65 -6.63 -5.19
N ALA A 34 9.92 -6.36 -6.47
CA ALA A 34 9.98 -7.37 -7.51
C ALA A 34 11.14 -8.38 -7.27
N MET A 35 12.28 -7.89 -6.82
CA MET A 35 13.41 -8.75 -6.44
C MET A 35 13.11 -9.61 -5.21
N ALA A 36 12.37 -9.07 -4.25
CA ALA A 36 11.95 -9.77 -3.04
C ALA A 36 10.76 -10.72 -3.26
N ALA A 37 10.00 -10.58 -4.34
CA ALA A 37 8.75 -11.29 -4.55
C ALA A 37 8.92 -12.82 -4.56
N ARG A 38 9.87 -13.35 -5.34
CA ARG A 38 10.16 -14.79 -5.38
C ARG A 38 10.60 -15.35 -4.04
N PRO A 39 11.62 -14.77 -3.35
CA PRO A 39 11.97 -15.19 -2.01
C PRO A 39 10.80 -15.16 -1.01
N LEU A 40 9.92 -14.17 -1.11
CA LEU A 40 8.72 -14.07 -0.26
C LEU A 40 7.69 -15.16 -0.58
N ASP A 41 7.47 -15.47 -1.85
CA ASP A 41 6.56 -16.54 -2.26
C ASP A 41 7.08 -17.92 -1.77
N LEU A 42 8.37 -18.17 -1.81
CA LEU A 42 9.00 -19.36 -1.23
C LEU A 42 8.83 -19.39 0.29
N LEU A 43 9.04 -18.28 0.96
CA LEU A 43 8.90 -18.16 2.42
C LEU A 43 7.45 -18.37 2.87
N ALA A 44 6.47 -18.02 2.05
CA ALA A 44 5.04 -18.24 2.33
C ALA A 44 4.66 -19.73 2.40
N MET A 45 5.47 -20.62 1.83
CA MET A 45 5.31 -22.10 1.95
C MET A 45 5.90 -22.68 3.24
N GLY A 46 6.50 -21.85 4.08
CA GLY A 46 7.20 -22.21 5.30
C GLY A 46 8.73 -22.11 5.17
N GLU A 47 9.38 -21.84 6.30
CA GLU A 47 10.82 -21.60 6.34
C GLU A 47 11.64 -22.84 5.92
N GLU A 48 11.24 -24.02 6.40
CA GLU A 48 11.88 -25.29 6.04
C GLU A 48 11.75 -25.60 4.55
N SER A 49 10.55 -25.42 4.00
CA SER A 49 10.28 -25.62 2.57
C SER A 49 11.05 -24.63 1.70
N SER A 50 11.15 -23.38 2.15
CA SER A 50 11.92 -22.34 1.47
C SER A 50 13.41 -22.71 1.39
N LEU A 51 13.99 -23.19 2.50
CA LEU A 51 15.40 -23.62 2.56
C LEU A 51 15.64 -24.84 1.67
N ALA A 52 14.73 -25.82 1.69
CA ALA A 52 14.85 -27.02 0.86
C ALA A 52 14.84 -26.70 -0.65
N LEU A 53 14.12 -25.63 -1.04
CA LEU A 53 14.05 -25.13 -2.43
C LEU A 53 15.18 -24.14 -2.78
N GLY A 54 16.18 -23.98 -1.90
CA GLY A 54 17.31 -23.07 -2.11
C GLY A 54 16.97 -21.59 -1.87
N GLY A 55 15.83 -21.30 -1.24
CA GLY A 55 15.46 -19.95 -0.84
C GLY A 55 16.23 -19.49 0.39
N SER A 56 16.28 -18.17 0.60
CA SER A 56 16.87 -17.55 1.79
C SER A 56 15.82 -16.71 2.53
N PRO A 57 15.34 -17.18 3.69
CA PRO A 57 14.39 -16.44 4.51
C PRO A 57 14.88 -15.04 4.89
N THR A 58 16.18 -14.90 5.14
CA THR A 58 16.79 -13.61 5.48
C THR A 58 16.70 -12.64 4.30
N THR A 59 17.03 -13.09 3.09
CA THR A 59 16.94 -12.26 1.88
C THR A 59 15.49 -11.84 1.61
N ALA A 60 14.53 -12.74 1.82
CA ALA A 60 13.12 -12.43 1.70
C ALA A 60 12.68 -11.32 2.67
N ARG A 61 13.05 -11.46 3.96
CA ARG A 61 12.68 -10.48 5.01
C ARG A 61 13.36 -9.13 4.80
N VAL A 62 14.65 -9.10 4.48
CA VAL A 62 15.39 -7.86 4.25
C VAL A 62 14.88 -7.16 2.99
N GLY A 63 14.65 -7.90 1.90
CA GLY A 63 14.10 -7.33 0.66
C GLY A 63 12.71 -6.76 0.86
N ALA A 64 11.84 -7.45 1.61
CA ALA A 64 10.53 -6.93 1.98
C ALA A 64 10.62 -5.65 2.81
N ALA A 65 11.47 -5.64 3.84
CA ALA A 65 11.65 -4.47 4.69
C ALA A 65 12.15 -3.25 3.89
N LEU A 66 13.15 -3.43 3.04
CA LEU A 66 13.67 -2.37 2.19
C LEU A 66 12.60 -1.82 1.23
N SER A 67 11.85 -2.71 0.56
CA SER A 67 10.79 -2.28 -0.35
C SER A 67 9.70 -1.49 0.38
N VAL A 68 9.29 -1.94 1.57
CA VAL A 68 8.30 -1.23 2.40
C VAL A 68 8.81 0.15 2.82
N VAL A 69 10.05 0.25 3.31
CA VAL A 69 10.65 1.52 3.74
C VAL A 69 10.72 2.51 2.57
N VAL A 70 11.17 2.07 1.41
CA VAL A 70 11.30 2.94 0.22
C VAL A 70 9.93 3.36 -0.29
N LEU A 71 8.98 2.42 -0.47
CA LEU A 71 7.64 2.72 -0.99
C LEU A 71 6.82 3.58 -0.02
N ALA A 72 6.75 3.17 1.23
CA ALA A 72 5.98 3.91 2.24
C ALA A 72 6.63 5.26 2.56
N GLY A 73 7.96 5.30 2.65
CA GLY A 73 8.70 6.54 2.90
C GLY A 73 8.51 7.55 1.79
N SER A 74 8.68 7.17 0.52
CA SER A 74 8.48 8.06 -0.63
C SER A 74 7.03 8.50 -0.78
N ALA A 75 6.07 7.59 -0.59
CA ALA A 75 4.65 7.93 -0.62
C ALA A 75 4.28 8.92 0.48
N THR A 76 4.71 8.66 1.72
CA THR A 76 4.44 9.56 2.86
C THR A 76 5.13 10.92 2.70
N ALA A 77 6.34 10.96 2.16
CA ALA A 77 7.03 12.20 1.87
C ALA A 77 6.29 13.05 0.83
N ALA A 78 5.71 12.40 -0.19
CA ALA A 78 5.00 13.08 -1.26
C ALA A 78 3.59 13.55 -0.88
N THR A 79 2.82 12.73 -0.16
CA THR A 79 1.38 12.97 0.07
C THR A 79 0.99 13.12 1.53
N GLY A 80 1.94 12.89 2.46
CA GLY A 80 1.65 12.74 3.88
C GLY A 80 1.10 11.34 4.22
N PRO A 81 0.77 11.09 5.49
CA PRO A 81 0.28 9.79 5.93
C PRO A 81 -1.11 9.50 5.36
N ILE A 82 -1.23 8.43 4.57
CA ILE A 82 -2.50 7.95 4.02
C ILE A 82 -2.86 6.63 4.71
N ALA A 83 -4.01 6.62 5.39
CA ALA A 83 -4.50 5.43 6.07
C ALA A 83 -5.37 4.55 5.15
N PHE A 84 -5.51 3.27 5.51
CA PHE A 84 -6.43 2.27 4.94
C PHE A 84 -6.13 1.74 3.53
N VAL A 85 -5.54 2.50 2.62
CA VAL A 85 -5.24 2.07 1.24
C VAL A 85 -4.32 0.85 1.24
N GLY A 86 -3.28 0.88 2.05
CA GLY A 86 -2.30 -0.21 2.15
C GLY A 86 -2.90 -1.55 2.64
N PHE A 87 -4.02 -1.53 3.36
CA PHE A 87 -4.70 -2.74 3.81
C PHE A 87 -5.78 -3.20 2.83
N ALA A 88 -6.63 -2.28 2.35
CA ALA A 88 -7.79 -2.63 1.53
C ALA A 88 -7.39 -3.17 0.16
N ILE A 89 -6.45 -2.52 -0.52
CA ILE A 89 -6.07 -2.85 -1.89
C ILE A 89 -5.45 -4.24 -2.03
N PRO A 90 -4.42 -4.64 -1.25
CA PRO A 90 -3.88 -5.99 -1.35
C PRO A 90 -4.90 -7.09 -1.05
N HIS A 91 -5.86 -6.81 -0.16
CA HIS A 91 -6.90 -7.77 0.17
C HIS A 91 -7.87 -8.01 -0.99
N ILE A 92 -8.21 -6.97 -1.75
CA ILE A 92 -9.04 -7.09 -2.97
C ILE A 92 -8.24 -7.81 -4.06
N VAL A 93 -7.01 -7.38 -4.33
CA VAL A 93 -6.15 -7.92 -5.38
C VAL A 93 -5.90 -9.41 -5.17
N ARG A 94 -5.60 -9.81 -3.94
CA ARG A 94 -5.35 -11.22 -3.59
C ARG A 94 -6.52 -12.16 -3.96
N ARG A 95 -7.74 -11.66 -3.93
CA ARG A 95 -8.92 -12.46 -4.31
C ARG A 95 -9.05 -12.66 -5.82
N VAL A 96 -8.49 -11.76 -6.60
CA VAL A 96 -8.58 -11.77 -8.08
C VAL A 96 -7.38 -12.48 -8.70
N VAL A 97 -6.18 -12.17 -8.22
CA VAL A 97 -4.91 -12.61 -8.86
C VAL A 97 -4.24 -13.77 -8.11
N GLY A 98 -4.73 -14.11 -6.90
CA GLY A 98 -4.16 -15.16 -6.07
C GLY A 98 -3.13 -14.63 -5.05
N PRO A 99 -2.51 -15.55 -4.26
CA PRO A 99 -1.69 -15.20 -3.11
C PRO A 99 -0.22 -14.87 -3.41
N SER A 100 0.26 -15.03 -4.65
CA SER A 100 1.66 -14.79 -5.01
C SER A 100 1.97 -13.29 -4.98
N VAL A 101 3.06 -12.93 -4.28
CA VAL A 101 3.53 -11.53 -4.17
C VAL A 101 3.88 -10.98 -5.56
N ALA A 102 4.53 -11.78 -6.41
CA ALA A 102 4.94 -11.37 -7.74
C ALA A 102 3.73 -10.92 -8.61
N THR A 103 2.62 -11.66 -8.56
CA THR A 103 1.42 -11.34 -9.34
C THR A 103 0.60 -10.20 -8.74
N MET A 104 0.73 -9.96 -7.43
CA MET A 104 -0.03 -8.92 -6.73
C MET A 104 0.58 -7.52 -6.87
N LEU A 105 1.89 -7.38 -7.13
CA LEU A 105 2.60 -6.10 -7.11
C LEU A 105 1.99 -5.08 -8.08
N LEU A 106 1.91 -5.42 -9.36
CA LEU A 106 1.43 -4.50 -10.38
C LEU A 106 -0.06 -4.13 -10.22
N PRO A 107 -0.99 -5.09 -10.04
CA PRO A 107 -2.39 -4.76 -9.79
C PRO A 107 -2.60 -3.94 -8.51
N SER A 108 -1.83 -4.20 -7.45
CA SER A 108 -1.92 -3.43 -6.21
C SER A 108 -1.44 -1.99 -6.40
N ALA A 109 -0.36 -1.77 -7.15
CA ALA A 109 0.14 -0.44 -7.45
C ALA A 109 -0.88 0.36 -8.28
N LEU A 110 -1.46 -0.25 -9.32
CA LEU A 110 -2.46 0.40 -10.19
C LEU A 110 -3.75 0.70 -9.43
N LEU A 111 -4.32 -0.28 -8.73
CA LEU A 111 -5.54 -0.09 -7.94
C LEU A 111 -5.33 0.92 -6.81
N GLY A 112 -4.18 0.89 -6.15
CA GLY A 112 -3.83 1.86 -5.12
C GLY A 112 -3.78 3.28 -5.66
N GLY A 113 -3.10 3.48 -6.79
CA GLY A 113 -3.05 4.77 -7.48
C GLY A 113 -4.44 5.26 -7.90
N CYS A 114 -5.27 4.39 -8.51
CA CYS A 114 -6.64 4.73 -8.87
C CYS A 114 -7.51 5.08 -7.66
N ALA A 115 -7.38 4.36 -6.55
CA ALA A 115 -8.14 4.62 -5.33
C ALA A 115 -7.78 5.98 -4.72
N VAL A 116 -6.49 6.32 -4.68
CA VAL A 116 -6.00 7.60 -4.17
C VAL A 116 -6.49 8.75 -5.06
N LEU A 117 -6.39 8.61 -6.39
CA LEU A 117 -6.90 9.62 -7.35
C LEU A 117 -8.42 9.80 -7.24
N ALA A 118 -9.16 8.71 -7.13
CA ALA A 118 -10.62 8.77 -6.95
C ALA A 118 -10.98 9.49 -5.65
N ALA A 119 -10.29 9.20 -4.55
CA ALA A 119 -10.51 9.87 -3.28
C ALA A 119 -10.17 11.37 -3.33
N ASP A 120 -9.10 11.76 -4.03
CA ASP A 120 -8.73 13.16 -4.23
C ASP A 120 -9.80 13.91 -5.05
N ILE A 121 -10.28 13.30 -6.16
CA ILE A 121 -11.36 13.88 -6.99
C ILE A 121 -12.64 14.03 -6.17
N ILE A 122 -13.05 13.01 -5.43
CA ILE A 122 -14.26 13.05 -4.61
C ILE A 122 -14.14 14.12 -3.53
N GLY A 123 -12.99 14.21 -2.85
CA GLY A 123 -12.72 15.23 -1.85
C GLY A 123 -12.88 16.65 -2.41
N ARG A 124 -12.33 16.90 -3.60
CA ARG A 124 -12.43 18.21 -4.28
C ARG A 124 -13.84 18.54 -4.73
N LEU A 125 -14.63 17.55 -5.17
CA LEU A 125 -16.02 17.76 -5.61
C LEU A 125 -16.98 18.06 -4.47
N ILE A 126 -16.75 17.44 -3.29
CA ILE A 126 -17.67 17.59 -2.14
C ILE A 126 -17.49 18.94 -1.44
N VAL A 127 -16.29 19.48 -1.39
CA VAL A 127 -15.96 20.63 -0.53
C VAL A 127 -15.58 21.91 -1.30
N GLY A 128 -15.52 21.82 -2.62
CA GLY A 128 -15.50 23.00 -3.51
C GLY A 128 -14.31 23.98 -3.39
N SER A 129 -13.48 23.98 -2.41
CA SER A 129 -12.25 24.79 -2.26
C SER A 129 -11.67 24.79 -0.84
N SER A 130 -12.25 24.11 0.11
CA SER A 130 -11.69 23.95 1.45
C SER A 130 -11.09 22.56 1.59
N GLU A 131 -9.91 22.53 2.13
CA GLU A 131 -9.03 21.39 2.40
C GLU A 131 -9.73 20.21 3.12
N LEU A 132 -10.64 19.50 2.47
CA LEU A 132 -10.99 18.16 2.95
C LEU A 132 -9.88 17.22 2.53
N GLU A 133 -9.22 16.75 3.55
CA GLU A 133 -8.12 15.87 3.53
C GLU A 133 -8.51 14.55 2.86
N MET A 134 -7.80 14.18 1.82
CA MET A 134 -7.92 12.88 1.13
C MET A 134 -7.96 11.71 2.13
N SER A 135 -7.24 11.82 3.24
CA SER A 135 -7.23 10.85 4.35
C SER A 135 -8.61 10.67 4.99
N ILE A 136 -9.44 11.71 5.10
CA ILE A 136 -10.80 11.61 5.67
C ILE A 136 -11.70 10.81 4.73
N VAL A 137 -11.67 11.09 3.43
CA VAL A 137 -12.46 10.36 2.43
C VAL A 137 -12.07 8.89 2.42
N LEU A 138 -10.76 8.60 2.42
CA LEU A 138 -10.24 7.23 2.46
C LEU A 138 -10.58 6.53 3.79
N ALA A 139 -10.59 7.24 4.92
CA ALA A 139 -10.99 6.68 6.21
C ALA A 139 -12.48 6.32 6.23
N ILE A 140 -13.35 7.18 5.72
CA ILE A 140 -14.79 6.93 5.67
C ILE A 140 -15.12 5.72 4.77
N VAL A 141 -14.44 5.58 3.64
CA VAL A 141 -14.64 4.44 2.73
C VAL A 141 -13.93 3.19 3.24
N GLY A 142 -12.74 3.34 3.82
CA GLY A 142 -11.91 2.24 4.30
C GLY A 142 -12.40 1.58 5.59
N ALA A 143 -12.99 2.36 6.52
CA ALA A 143 -13.47 1.83 7.79
C ALA A 143 -14.56 0.75 7.66
N PRO A 144 -15.63 0.92 6.86
CA PRO A 144 -16.60 -0.14 6.62
C PRO A 144 -15.99 -1.39 5.99
N PHE A 145 -15.01 -1.20 5.11
CA PHE A 145 -14.30 -2.31 4.46
C PHE A 145 -13.44 -3.10 5.44
N LEU A 146 -12.80 -2.42 6.40
CA LEU A 146 -12.05 -3.08 7.48
C LEU A 146 -12.97 -3.88 8.40
N ILE A 147 -14.10 -3.29 8.80
CA ILE A 147 -15.09 -3.97 9.65
C ILE A 147 -15.62 -5.22 8.96
N TRP A 148 -15.95 -5.11 7.68
CA TRP A 148 -16.42 -6.24 6.87
C TRP A 148 -15.34 -7.33 6.69
N GLY A 149 -14.08 -6.94 6.48
CA GLY A 149 -12.94 -7.84 6.39
C GLY A 149 -12.64 -8.56 7.69
N ALA A 150 -12.72 -7.85 8.83
CA ALA A 150 -12.52 -8.40 10.15
C ALA A 150 -13.62 -9.42 10.51
N HIS A 151 -14.88 -9.11 10.25
CA HIS A 151 -15.99 -10.05 10.49
C HIS A 151 -15.86 -11.35 9.71
N ARG A 152 -15.34 -11.33 8.49
CA ARG A 152 -15.11 -12.55 7.70
C ARG A 152 -13.85 -13.32 8.09
N GLY A 153 -12.86 -12.65 8.69
CA GLY A 153 -11.63 -13.28 9.20
C GLY A 153 -11.85 -14.02 10.52
N VAL A 154 -12.60 -13.42 11.42
CA VAL A 154 -12.87 -13.98 12.76
C VAL A 154 -13.73 -15.24 12.67
N GLY A 155 -14.67 -15.33 11.73
CA GLY A 155 -15.52 -16.52 11.55
C GLY A 155 -14.77 -17.78 11.10
N ARG A 156 -13.54 -17.66 10.59
CA ARG A 156 -12.70 -18.81 10.22
C ARG A 156 -11.75 -19.29 11.32
N ALA A 157 -11.46 -18.45 12.30
CA ALA A 157 -10.55 -18.80 13.41
C ALA A 157 -11.22 -19.62 14.51
N TRP A 158 -12.55 -19.65 14.58
CA TRP A 158 -13.33 -20.36 15.63
C TRP A 158 -14.05 -21.61 15.11
N GLY A 159 -13.80 -22.02 13.88
CA GLY A 159 -14.46 -23.16 13.22
C GLY A 159 -13.58 -24.39 12.99
N GLN A 160 -12.41 -24.52 13.71
CA GLN A 160 -11.61 -25.74 13.73
C GLN A 160 -11.38 -26.21 15.15
#